data_a849adcd9f28874c56b1c3a7eeb67208
#
_entry.id   a849adcd9f28874c56b1c3a7eeb67208
#
_cell.length_a   1.000
_cell.length_b   1.000
_cell.length_c   1.000
_cell.angle_alpha   90.00
_cell.angle_beta   90.00
_cell.angle_gamma   90.00
#
_symmetry.space_group_name_H-M   'P 1'
#
loop_
_entity.id
_entity.type
_entity.pdbx_description
1 polymer ?
#
loop_
_entity_poly.entity_id
_entity_poly.type
_entity_poly.pdbx_seq_one_letter_code
_entity_poly.pdbx_strand_id
1 'polypeptide(L)'
;SRILESHGYKVAILPQPDWRDDNAIHEFGKPRLGFLVSSGNMDSMVNHYSVSKKRRQMDAYTPGGVIGKRPDYADVVYGNYIRRNFPDSPIILGGIEASLRRLAHYDYWSDKLKRSILIEAQADIISYGMGEHSIVEIADALNSGLPVSELTFIRGTVCKVRSLDRVPDALVLPTYDELTKDKKQYAASFYKQYCNTDPFTAKQLAEPYGSHLYVIQNPPAYPLTTQEMDDVYELPYMRTYHPSYEALGGVPAISEIKFSLCSNRGCFGGCSFCALTFHQGRIIQTRSHESLIREAKLMTQEKDFKGYIHDVGGPTANFRHPACQKQLTKGVCTGKQCLFPSPCKNLIVDHQDYIQLLRKLRALPKVKKVFIRSGIRFDYVLADKSDAFLKELCQYHVSGQLKVAPEHVSDRVLKYMGKPENAVYKRFTQRYKAMNEKLGLKQYLVPYLMSSHPGSQLTDAVEMAEHL
;
A
#
# COMPACT_ATOMS: atom_id res chain seq x y z
N SER A 1 -8.77 -0.97 14.35
CA SER A 1 -9.63 -1.23 15.52
C SER A 1 -9.46 -2.66 16.03
N ARG A 2 -9.74 -3.71 15.25
CA ARG A 2 -9.77 -5.12 15.72
C ARG A 2 -8.49 -5.59 16.43
N ILE A 3 -7.32 -5.15 15.97
CA ILE A 3 -6.04 -5.45 16.63
C ILE A 3 -6.03 -4.85 18.06
N LEU A 4 -6.41 -3.61 18.22
CA LEU A 4 -6.46 -2.98 19.54
C LEU A 4 -7.51 -3.64 20.45
N GLU A 5 -8.66 -4.01 19.91
CA GLU A 5 -9.70 -4.75 20.65
C GLU A 5 -9.21 -6.11 21.11
N SER A 6 -8.45 -6.84 20.28
CA SER A 6 -7.84 -8.13 20.66
C SER A 6 -6.78 -8.00 21.77
N HIS A 7 -6.23 -6.79 21.97
CA HIS A 7 -5.33 -6.44 23.08
C HIS A 7 -6.06 -5.80 24.28
N GLY A 8 -7.40 -5.86 24.32
CA GLY A 8 -8.20 -5.39 25.44
C GLY A 8 -8.52 -3.90 25.43
N TYR A 9 -8.19 -3.16 24.37
CA TYR A 9 -8.55 -1.74 24.24
C TYR A 9 -9.98 -1.56 23.76
N LYS A 10 -10.69 -0.59 24.31
CA LYS A 10 -12.00 -0.14 23.78
C LYS A 10 -11.77 0.84 22.65
N VAL A 11 -12.38 0.57 21.51
CA VAL A 11 -12.23 1.38 20.30
C VAL A 11 -13.61 1.84 19.81
N ALA A 12 -13.78 3.15 19.66
CA ALA A 12 -14.93 3.74 18.96
C ALA A 12 -14.53 4.06 17.51
N ILE A 13 -15.43 3.87 16.57
CA ILE A 13 -15.23 4.21 15.16
C ILE A 13 -16.20 5.34 14.79
N LEU A 14 -15.65 6.48 14.42
CA LEU A 14 -16.41 7.61 13.88
C LEU A 14 -16.16 7.67 12.37
N PRO A 15 -17.07 7.10 11.54
CA PRO A 15 -16.84 6.98 10.13
C PRO A 15 -17.18 8.27 9.39
N GLN A 16 -16.22 8.88 8.70
CA GLN A 16 -16.38 10.07 7.87
C GLN A 16 -17.20 11.20 8.53
N PRO A 17 -16.79 11.71 9.72
CA PRO A 17 -17.52 12.80 10.38
C PRO A 17 -17.54 14.05 9.49
N ASP A 18 -18.62 14.81 9.56
CA ASP A 18 -18.66 16.11 8.87
C ASP A 18 -17.72 17.10 9.56
N TRP A 19 -16.58 17.37 8.95
CA TRP A 19 -15.55 18.28 9.49
C TRP A 19 -15.96 19.74 9.54
N ARG A 20 -17.13 20.09 9.00
CA ARG A 20 -17.74 21.42 9.04
C ARG A 20 -18.64 21.60 10.26
N ASP A 21 -19.03 20.51 10.91
CA ASP A 21 -19.83 20.51 12.14
C ASP A 21 -18.96 20.10 13.33
N ASP A 22 -18.63 21.05 14.19
CA ASP A 22 -17.80 20.77 15.37
C ASP A 22 -18.48 19.81 16.37
N ASN A 23 -19.80 19.61 16.31
CA ASN A 23 -20.48 18.64 17.18
C ASN A 23 -20.22 17.19 16.78
N ALA A 24 -19.98 16.92 15.49
CA ALA A 24 -19.82 15.56 14.98
C ALA A 24 -18.65 14.81 15.64
N ILE A 25 -17.55 15.49 16.01
CA ILE A 25 -16.39 14.86 16.65
C ILE A 25 -16.63 14.54 18.13
N HIS A 26 -17.63 15.10 18.75
CA HIS A 26 -17.93 14.92 20.17
C HIS A 26 -18.87 13.74 20.45
N GLU A 27 -19.32 12.98 19.43
CA GLU A 27 -20.26 11.86 19.56
C GLU A 27 -19.85 10.86 20.66
N PHE A 28 -18.57 10.54 20.77
CA PHE A 28 -18.03 9.61 21.78
C PHE A 28 -17.25 10.33 22.90
N GLY A 29 -17.21 11.66 22.91
CA GLY A 29 -16.44 12.45 23.86
C GLY A 29 -14.91 12.35 23.66
N LYS A 30 -14.16 12.82 24.67
CA LYS A 30 -12.68 12.80 24.65
C LYS A 30 -12.14 11.37 24.89
N PRO A 31 -11.37 10.81 23.97
CA PRO A 31 -10.75 9.49 24.18
C PRO A 31 -9.65 9.57 25.26
N ARG A 32 -9.49 8.49 26.02
CA ARG A 32 -8.45 8.40 27.06
C ARG A 32 -7.03 8.37 26.48
N LEU A 33 -6.80 7.62 25.40
CA LEU A 33 -5.47 7.43 24.85
C LEU A 33 -5.18 8.33 23.64
N GLY A 34 -6.17 8.61 22.80
CA GLY A 34 -5.99 9.47 21.65
C GLY A 34 -6.86 9.12 20.46
N PHE A 35 -6.71 9.88 19.39
CA PHE A 35 -7.40 9.70 18.12
C PHE A 35 -6.49 9.00 17.10
N LEU A 36 -7.05 8.01 16.40
CA LEU A 36 -6.42 7.37 15.25
C LEU A 36 -7.12 7.88 13.99
N VAL A 37 -6.37 8.49 13.09
CA VAL A 37 -6.89 9.14 11.89
C VAL A 37 -6.35 8.46 10.64
N SER A 38 -7.21 8.23 9.66
CA SER A 38 -6.85 7.71 8.36
C SER A 38 -7.80 8.23 7.29
N SER A 39 -7.27 8.57 6.12
CA SER A 39 -8.05 8.91 4.93
C SER A 39 -8.83 7.72 4.35
N GLY A 40 -8.60 6.51 4.85
CA GLY A 40 -9.19 5.26 4.35
C GLY A 40 -8.25 4.48 3.43
N ASN A 41 -8.81 3.64 2.56
CA ASN A 41 -8.06 2.72 1.71
C ASN A 41 -7.25 3.40 0.60
N MET A 42 -7.57 4.63 0.27
CA MET A 42 -6.97 5.39 -0.82
C MET A 42 -6.64 6.81 -0.35
N ASP A 43 -5.60 7.38 -0.92
CA ASP A 43 -5.31 8.80 -0.80
C ASP A 43 -6.50 9.65 -1.25
N SER A 44 -6.92 10.62 -0.43
CA SER A 44 -8.12 11.42 -0.69
C SER A 44 -8.04 12.20 -2.00
N MET A 45 -6.86 12.76 -2.32
CA MET A 45 -6.67 13.52 -3.54
C MET A 45 -6.72 12.63 -4.79
N VAL A 46 -6.10 11.44 -4.74
CA VAL A 46 -6.16 10.44 -5.81
C VAL A 46 -7.60 9.94 -6.01
N ASN A 47 -8.37 9.82 -4.94
CA ASN A 47 -9.76 9.42 -5.03
C ASN A 47 -10.67 10.54 -5.61
N HIS A 48 -10.44 11.79 -5.25
CA HIS A 48 -11.32 12.91 -5.62
C HIS A 48 -11.02 13.49 -7.01
N TYR A 49 -9.79 13.34 -7.51
CA TYR A 49 -9.35 13.97 -8.75
C TYR A 49 -8.79 12.96 -9.75
N SER A 50 -8.95 13.27 -11.03
CA SER A 50 -8.25 12.59 -12.11
C SER A 50 -6.80 13.09 -12.22
N VAL A 51 -5.98 12.38 -13.02
CA VAL A 51 -4.60 12.81 -13.34
C VAL A 51 -4.56 14.21 -13.99
N SER A 52 -5.61 14.59 -14.73
CA SER A 52 -5.75 15.94 -15.32
C SER A 52 -6.27 16.98 -14.32
N LYS A 53 -6.23 16.70 -13.02
CA LYS A 53 -6.70 17.57 -11.92
C LYS A 53 -8.19 17.93 -12.00
N LYS A 54 -8.99 17.18 -12.77
CA LYS A 54 -10.44 17.33 -12.80
C LYS A 54 -11.08 16.57 -11.69
N ARG A 55 -12.00 17.22 -10.95
CA ARG A 55 -12.76 16.56 -9.89
C ARG A 55 -13.63 15.44 -10.46
N ARG A 56 -13.63 14.28 -9.81
CA ARG A 56 -14.51 13.16 -10.15
C ARG A 56 -15.94 13.48 -9.76
N GLN A 57 -16.90 12.83 -10.43
CA GLN A 57 -18.33 13.01 -10.16
C GLN A 57 -18.86 12.06 -9.08
N MET A 58 -18.10 11.04 -8.72
CA MET A 58 -18.48 10.02 -7.74
C MET A 58 -17.30 9.70 -6.84
N ASP A 59 -17.58 9.48 -5.55
CA ASP A 59 -16.66 8.91 -4.59
C ASP A 59 -17.16 7.52 -4.16
N ALA A 60 -16.59 6.47 -4.72
CA ALA A 60 -17.01 5.09 -4.43
C ALA A 60 -16.81 4.66 -2.97
N TYR A 61 -16.07 5.42 -2.16
CA TYR A 61 -15.80 5.13 -0.76
C TYR A 61 -16.69 5.92 0.21
N THR A 62 -17.65 6.68 -0.30
CA THR A 62 -18.66 7.36 0.52
C THR A 62 -20.02 6.70 0.38
N PRO A 63 -20.93 6.89 1.36
CA PRO A 63 -22.28 6.38 1.27
C PRO A 63 -23.01 6.86 0.01
N GLY A 64 -23.63 5.92 -0.71
CA GLY A 64 -24.30 6.19 -1.98
C GLY A 64 -23.40 6.71 -3.11
N GLY A 65 -22.08 6.70 -2.94
CA GLY A 65 -21.12 7.23 -3.93
C GLY A 65 -21.09 8.76 -4.04
N VAL A 66 -21.62 9.48 -3.04
CA VAL A 66 -21.79 10.93 -3.07
C VAL A 66 -20.47 11.66 -2.90
N ILE A 67 -20.06 12.46 -3.90
CA ILE A 67 -18.84 13.27 -3.86
C ILE A 67 -18.96 14.42 -2.84
N GLY A 68 -17.82 14.80 -2.21
CA GLY A 68 -17.74 15.95 -1.30
C GLY A 68 -18.15 15.66 0.14
N LYS A 69 -18.40 14.40 0.48
CA LYS A 69 -18.62 13.96 1.88
C LYS A 69 -17.33 13.75 2.65
N ARG A 70 -16.23 13.52 1.96
CA ARG A 70 -14.87 13.47 2.54
C ARG A 70 -14.10 14.71 2.11
N PRO A 71 -13.24 15.28 2.98
CA PRO A 71 -12.44 16.45 2.62
C PRO A 71 -11.29 16.07 1.67
N ASP A 72 -10.83 17.04 0.90
CA ASP A 72 -9.53 16.99 0.24
C ASP A 72 -8.43 17.03 1.31
N TYR A 73 -7.31 16.33 1.10
CA TYR A 73 -6.25 16.17 2.10
C TYR A 73 -6.81 15.69 3.46
N ALA A 74 -7.53 14.59 3.44
CA ALA A 74 -8.37 14.13 4.55
C ALA A 74 -7.63 14.04 5.89
N ASP A 75 -6.41 13.48 5.90
CA ASP A 75 -5.64 13.37 7.15
C ASP A 75 -5.26 14.74 7.73
N VAL A 76 -4.98 15.74 6.86
CA VAL A 76 -4.70 17.12 7.31
C VAL A 76 -5.95 17.77 7.89
N VAL A 77 -7.06 17.65 7.18
CA VAL A 77 -8.33 18.29 7.62
C VAL A 77 -8.81 17.65 8.92
N TYR A 78 -8.85 16.33 9.02
CA TYR A 78 -9.28 15.65 10.24
C TYR A 78 -8.31 15.87 11.42
N GLY A 79 -6.99 15.90 11.18
CA GLY A 79 -6.02 16.22 12.22
C GLY A 79 -6.25 17.60 12.82
N ASN A 80 -6.38 18.62 11.97
CA ASN A 80 -6.68 20.00 12.41
C ASN A 80 -8.07 20.12 13.06
N TYR A 81 -9.06 19.39 12.57
CA TYR A 81 -10.38 19.33 13.15
C TYR A 81 -10.37 18.77 14.58
N ILE A 82 -9.63 17.68 14.81
CA ILE A 82 -9.46 17.10 16.14
C ILE A 82 -8.67 18.05 17.03
N ARG A 83 -7.55 18.62 16.55
CA ARG A 83 -6.70 19.51 17.35
C ARG A 83 -7.46 20.74 17.83
N ARG A 84 -8.34 21.30 17.01
CA ARG A 84 -9.19 22.44 17.37
C ARG A 84 -10.18 22.10 18.51
N ASN A 85 -10.75 20.89 18.47
CA ASN A 85 -11.77 20.47 19.44
C ASN A 85 -11.18 19.79 20.69
N PHE A 86 -10.02 19.15 20.56
CA PHE A 86 -9.33 18.43 21.65
C PHE A 86 -7.82 18.77 21.65
N PRO A 87 -7.46 19.97 22.12
CA PRO A 87 -6.08 20.49 22.01
C PRO A 87 -5.01 19.59 22.59
N ASP A 88 -5.30 18.88 23.69
CA ASP A 88 -4.33 18.07 24.45
C ASP A 88 -4.38 16.58 24.13
N SER A 89 -5.28 16.14 23.25
CA SER A 89 -5.40 14.71 22.94
C SER A 89 -4.33 14.28 21.95
N PRO A 90 -3.69 13.11 22.15
CA PRO A 90 -2.79 12.54 21.16
C PRO A 90 -3.52 12.27 19.82
N ILE A 91 -2.87 12.65 18.72
CA ILE A 91 -3.36 12.41 17.35
C ILE A 91 -2.35 11.56 16.60
N ILE A 92 -2.75 10.37 16.22
CA ILE A 92 -1.95 9.40 15.49
C ILE A 92 -2.52 9.25 14.07
N LEU A 93 -1.77 9.64 13.06
CA LEU A 93 -2.14 9.44 11.66
C LEU A 93 -1.69 8.08 11.17
N GLY A 94 -2.43 7.49 10.24
CA GLY A 94 -2.09 6.23 9.61
C GLY A 94 -2.65 6.12 8.18
N GLY A 95 -2.44 4.96 7.56
CA GLY A 95 -2.89 4.71 6.20
C GLY A 95 -1.93 5.23 5.13
N ILE A 96 -2.33 5.07 3.86
CA ILE A 96 -1.45 5.35 2.72
C ILE A 96 -1.16 6.85 2.55
N GLU A 97 -2.13 7.71 2.80
CA GLU A 97 -1.99 9.16 2.67
C GLU A 97 -0.93 9.70 3.63
N ALA A 98 -1.01 9.35 4.92
CA ALA A 98 -0.02 9.69 5.92
C ALA A 98 1.35 9.07 5.61
N SER A 99 1.39 7.79 5.21
CA SER A 99 2.64 7.09 4.90
C SER A 99 3.43 7.75 3.78
N LEU A 100 2.77 8.20 2.72
CA LEU A 100 3.44 8.79 1.56
C LEU A 100 3.83 10.26 1.76
N ARG A 101 3.19 10.94 2.72
CA ARG A 101 3.42 12.36 3.03
C ARG A 101 4.14 12.58 4.37
N ARG A 102 4.77 11.53 4.92
CA ARG A 102 5.40 11.57 6.25
C ARG A 102 6.61 12.47 6.39
N LEU A 103 7.29 12.80 5.30
CA LEU A 103 8.37 13.77 5.20
C LEU A 103 8.01 14.85 4.17
N ALA A 104 8.87 15.82 3.92
CA ALA A 104 8.67 16.80 2.86
C ALA A 104 8.47 16.11 1.51
N HIS A 105 7.43 16.47 0.80
CA HIS A 105 7.00 15.79 -0.41
C HIS A 105 6.48 16.74 -1.47
N TYR A 106 6.65 16.36 -2.74
CA TYR A 106 6.04 17.08 -3.84
C TYR A 106 4.55 16.74 -3.92
N ASP A 107 3.71 17.76 -3.81
CA ASP A 107 2.28 17.66 -3.98
C ASP A 107 1.88 17.98 -5.42
N TYR A 108 1.52 16.96 -6.18
CA TYR A 108 1.12 17.07 -7.57
C TYR A 108 -0.06 18.05 -7.80
N TRP A 109 -1.01 18.07 -6.87
CA TRP A 109 -2.25 18.83 -7.02
C TRP A 109 -2.02 20.33 -6.94
N SER A 110 -1.22 20.78 -5.97
CA SER A 110 -0.84 22.18 -5.78
C SER A 110 0.42 22.59 -6.55
N ASP A 111 1.14 21.63 -7.16
CA ASP A 111 2.44 21.82 -7.83
C ASP A 111 3.48 22.50 -6.92
N LYS A 112 3.53 22.04 -5.67
CA LYS A 112 4.42 22.62 -4.65
C LYS A 112 5.04 21.52 -3.79
N LEU A 113 6.20 21.84 -3.22
CA LEU A 113 6.74 21.05 -2.13
C LEU A 113 5.98 21.41 -0.85
N LYS A 114 5.46 20.39 -0.15
CA LYS A 114 4.78 20.53 1.13
C LYS A 114 5.62 19.96 2.26
N ARG A 115 5.39 20.47 3.46
CA ARG A 115 6.00 19.95 4.70
C ARG A 115 5.47 18.55 5.01
N SER A 116 6.11 17.87 5.96
CA SER A 116 5.56 16.63 6.52
C SER A 116 4.09 16.80 6.92
N ILE A 117 3.26 15.83 6.58
CA ILE A 117 1.85 15.81 6.99
C ILE A 117 1.69 15.83 8.51
N LEU A 118 2.68 15.35 9.26
CA LEU A 118 2.71 15.43 10.72
C LEU A 118 2.64 16.87 11.23
N ILE A 119 3.24 17.81 10.50
CA ILE A 119 3.20 19.25 10.79
C ILE A 119 1.90 19.87 10.27
N GLU A 120 1.55 19.58 9.01
CA GLU A 120 0.36 20.15 8.36
C GLU A 120 -0.94 19.78 9.08
N ALA A 121 -1.04 18.56 9.60
CA ALA A 121 -2.20 18.05 10.34
C ALA A 121 -2.17 18.36 11.85
N GLN A 122 -1.12 19.00 12.35
CA GLN A 122 -0.86 19.22 13.78
C GLN A 122 -0.95 17.92 14.60
N ALA A 123 -0.58 16.79 14.01
CA ALA A 123 -0.59 15.49 14.66
C ALA A 123 0.69 15.23 15.47
N ASP A 124 0.68 14.21 16.32
CA ASP A 124 1.79 13.89 17.21
C ASP A 124 2.66 12.76 16.67
N ILE A 125 2.03 11.73 16.11
CA ILE A 125 2.71 10.56 15.54
C ILE A 125 2.06 10.19 14.20
N ILE A 126 2.87 9.66 13.27
CA ILE A 126 2.40 8.87 12.13
C ILE A 126 2.81 7.43 12.36
N SER A 127 1.87 6.49 12.31
CA SER A 127 2.14 5.07 12.12
C SER A 127 2.12 4.78 10.63
N TYR A 128 3.31 4.64 10.02
CA TYR A 128 3.43 4.47 8.58
C TYR A 128 3.65 3.00 8.19
N GLY A 129 3.32 2.67 6.96
CA GLY A 129 3.44 1.31 6.45
C GLY A 129 2.38 0.38 7.02
N MET A 130 2.78 -0.84 7.33
CA MET A 130 1.94 -1.84 7.97
C MET A 130 2.03 -1.67 9.48
N GLY A 131 0.98 -1.14 10.09
CA GLY A 131 1.00 -0.59 11.43
C GLY A 131 0.58 -1.56 12.54
N GLU A 132 0.51 -2.86 12.30
CA GLU A 132 -0.01 -3.83 13.26
C GLU A 132 0.76 -3.83 14.58
N HIS A 133 2.09 -3.87 14.52
CA HIS A 133 2.94 -3.81 15.72
C HIS A 133 2.96 -2.40 16.32
N SER A 134 3.23 -1.39 15.50
CA SER A 134 3.41 -0.02 15.98
C SER A 134 2.18 0.55 16.68
N ILE A 135 0.97 0.19 16.23
CA ILE A 135 -0.25 0.71 16.86
C ILE A 135 -0.50 0.11 18.25
N VAL A 136 -0.08 -1.13 18.48
CA VAL A 136 -0.15 -1.78 19.81
C VAL A 136 0.90 -1.16 20.72
N GLU A 137 2.16 -1.04 20.27
CA GLU A 137 3.23 -0.42 21.04
C GLU A 137 2.90 1.03 21.44
N ILE A 138 2.29 1.82 20.54
CA ILE A 138 1.82 3.18 20.83
C ILE A 138 0.73 3.14 21.91
N ALA A 139 -0.25 2.24 21.78
CA ALA A 139 -1.36 2.14 22.71
C ALA A 139 -0.88 1.70 24.11
N ASP A 140 0.02 0.73 24.18
CA ASP A 140 0.61 0.23 25.43
C ASP A 140 1.43 1.32 26.13
N ALA A 141 2.24 2.06 25.38
CA ALA A 141 3.06 3.15 25.90
C ALA A 141 2.18 4.29 26.45
N LEU A 142 1.16 4.72 25.71
CA LEU A 142 0.20 5.72 26.19
C LEU A 142 -0.61 5.21 27.40
N ASN A 143 -0.99 3.95 27.40
CA ASN A 143 -1.72 3.33 28.51
C ASN A 143 -0.87 3.21 29.78
N SER A 144 0.45 3.06 29.66
CA SER A 144 1.38 3.07 30.79
C SER A 144 1.64 4.49 31.35
N GLY A 145 1.08 5.54 30.71
CA GLY A 145 1.23 6.92 31.15
C GLY A 145 2.39 7.66 30.50
N LEU A 146 3.07 7.08 29.50
CA LEU A 146 4.12 7.81 28.77
C LEU A 146 3.48 8.93 27.93
N PRO A 147 3.97 10.16 28.01
CA PRO A 147 3.52 11.24 27.14
C PRO A 147 3.81 10.92 25.67
N VAL A 148 2.91 11.30 24.76
CA VAL A 148 3.08 11.08 23.32
C VAL A 148 4.38 11.67 22.77
N SER A 149 4.88 12.75 23.35
CA SER A 149 6.15 13.39 22.98
C SER A 149 7.40 12.55 23.31
N GLU A 150 7.27 11.54 24.17
CA GLU A 150 8.36 10.63 24.52
C GLU A 150 8.44 9.39 23.57
N LEU A 151 7.43 9.17 22.75
CA LEU A 151 7.36 8.02 21.85
C LEU A 151 8.21 8.22 20.59
N THR A 152 9.51 8.36 20.76
CA THR A 152 10.47 8.63 19.69
C THR A 152 11.18 7.38 19.16
N PHE A 153 10.93 6.21 19.75
CA PHE A 153 11.69 4.97 19.56
C PHE A 153 10.92 3.85 18.84
N ILE A 154 9.59 3.99 18.67
CA ILE A 154 8.75 2.94 18.09
C ILE A 154 9.02 2.80 16.59
N ARG A 155 9.31 1.59 16.13
CA ARG A 155 9.52 1.30 14.72
C ARG A 155 8.23 1.50 13.90
N GLY A 156 8.39 1.90 12.64
CA GLY A 156 7.23 2.18 11.76
C GLY A 156 6.49 3.46 12.13
N THR A 157 7.15 4.38 12.87
CA THR A 157 6.55 5.67 13.24
C THR A 157 7.35 6.87 12.75
N VAL A 158 6.67 8.01 12.70
CA VAL A 158 7.27 9.33 12.53
C VAL A 158 6.79 10.21 13.67
N CYS A 159 7.71 10.92 14.32
CA CYS A 159 7.42 11.79 15.47
C CYS A 159 8.15 13.15 15.33
N LYS A 160 7.90 14.05 16.25
CA LYS A 160 8.54 15.38 16.31
C LYS A 160 9.45 15.47 17.53
N VAL A 161 10.65 16.03 17.37
CA VAL A 161 11.54 16.36 18.48
C VAL A 161 12.09 17.78 18.34
N ARG A 162 12.48 18.38 19.45
CA ARG A 162 13.06 19.72 19.47
C ARG A 162 14.60 19.73 19.44
N SER A 163 15.23 18.59 19.77
CA SER A 163 16.66 18.37 19.73
C SER A 163 16.95 16.96 19.21
N LEU A 164 18.13 16.78 18.59
CA LEU A 164 18.62 15.46 18.16
C LEU A 164 19.27 14.65 19.28
N ASP A 165 19.38 15.18 20.50
CA ASP A 165 20.02 14.48 21.63
C ASP A 165 19.36 13.13 21.94
N ARG A 166 18.07 12.99 21.64
CA ARG A 166 17.31 11.75 21.81
C ARG A 166 17.47 10.76 20.66
N VAL A 167 18.02 11.18 19.54
CA VAL A 167 18.21 10.40 18.32
C VAL A 167 19.58 10.70 17.69
N PRO A 168 20.67 10.52 18.44
CA PRO A 168 22.01 11.00 18.05
C PRO A 168 22.55 10.36 16.76
N ASP A 169 22.10 9.13 16.45
CA ASP A 169 22.54 8.37 15.26
C ASP A 169 21.66 8.61 14.02
N ALA A 170 20.69 9.53 14.10
CA ALA A 170 19.80 9.82 13.00
C ALA A 170 20.55 10.43 11.80
N LEU A 171 20.27 9.93 10.62
CA LEU A 171 20.75 10.51 9.36
C LEU A 171 20.01 11.82 9.08
N VAL A 172 20.71 12.94 9.17
CA VAL A 172 20.14 14.26 8.90
C VAL A 172 19.92 14.44 7.40
N LEU A 173 18.71 14.80 7.04
CA LEU A 173 18.30 15.18 5.69
C LEU A 173 18.52 16.70 5.49
N PRO A 174 18.53 17.19 4.25
CA PRO A 174 18.43 18.62 3.99
C PRO A 174 17.21 19.25 4.67
N THR A 175 17.33 20.50 5.06
CA THR A 175 16.24 21.27 5.66
C THR A 175 15.09 21.48 4.66
N TYR A 176 13.87 21.65 5.15
CA TYR A 176 12.74 21.97 4.28
C TYR A 176 12.99 23.19 3.37
N ASP A 177 13.68 24.21 3.89
CA ASP A 177 14.02 25.42 3.15
C ASP A 177 15.02 25.16 2.01
N GLU A 178 15.99 24.27 2.22
CA GLU A 178 16.91 23.83 1.16
C GLU A 178 16.18 23.02 0.09
N LEU A 179 15.28 22.13 0.52
CA LEU A 179 14.48 21.31 -0.41
C LEU A 179 13.58 22.17 -1.32
N THR A 180 13.03 23.27 -0.80
CA THR A 180 12.18 24.18 -1.59
C THR A 180 12.94 24.99 -2.63
N LYS A 181 14.22 25.26 -2.36
CA LYS A 181 15.09 26.10 -3.22
C LYS A 181 15.84 25.31 -4.28
N ASP A 182 16.15 24.05 -4.01
CA ASP A 182 16.98 23.23 -4.90
C ASP A 182 16.40 21.83 -5.12
N LYS A 183 15.94 21.58 -6.36
CA LYS A 183 15.43 20.27 -6.79
C LYS A 183 16.46 19.15 -6.66
N LYS A 184 17.76 19.44 -6.72
CA LYS A 184 18.81 18.43 -6.53
C LYS A 184 18.88 18.00 -5.06
N GLN A 185 18.70 18.92 -4.12
CA GLN A 185 18.61 18.60 -2.69
C GLN A 185 17.37 17.74 -2.41
N TYR A 186 16.23 18.05 -3.05
CA TYR A 186 15.04 17.21 -2.96
C TYR A 186 15.30 15.79 -3.49
N ALA A 187 15.92 15.65 -4.65
CA ALA A 187 16.26 14.35 -5.21
C ALA A 187 17.25 13.57 -4.31
N ALA A 188 18.24 14.24 -3.73
CA ALA A 188 19.19 13.64 -2.80
C ALA A 188 18.52 13.18 -1.50
N SER A 189 17.59 13.98 -0.96
CA SER A 189 16.77 13.61 0.21
C SER A 189 15.92 12.38 -0.11
N PHE A 190 15.21 12.36 -1.25
CA PHE A 190 14.42 11.21 -1.67
C PHE A 190 15.26 9.94 -1.82
N TYR A 191 16.46 10.04 -2.40
CA TYR A 191 17.37 8.90 -2.51
C TYR A 191 17.78 8.35 -1.15
N LYS A 192 18.09 9.22 -0.17
CA LYS A 192 18.36 8.80 1.22
C LYS A 192 17.15 8.09 1.83
N GLN A 193 15.93 8.60 1.62
CA GLN A 193 14.69 7.95 2.07
C GLN A 193 14.53 6.57 1.42
N TYR A 194 14.73 6.47 0.11
CA TYR A 194 14.64 5.20 -0.64
C TYR A 194 15.63 4.15 -0.10
N CYS A 195 16.87 4.55 0.19
CA CYS A 195 17.87 3.65 0.77
C CYS A 195 17.55 3.20 2.19
N ASN A 196 16.61 3.87 2.89
CA ASN A 196 16.20 3.57 4.26
C ASN A 196 14.75 3.01 4.34
N THR A 197 14.33 2.22 3.35
CA THR A 197 13.03 1.54 3.32
C THR A 197 13.09 0.10 3.83
N ASP A 198 14.28 -0.42 4.14
CA ASP A 198 14.45 -1.81 4.59
C ASP A 198 14.37 -1.91 6.12
N PRO A 199 13.57 -2.83 6.69
CA PRO A 199 13.39 -2.92 8.14
C PRO A 199 14.64 -3.38 8.91
N PHE A 200 15.60 -4.06 8.25
CA PHE A 200 16.79 -4.60 8.91
C PHE A 200 17.98 -3.62 8.88
N THR A 201 18.05 -2.76 7.87
CA THR A 201 19.22 -1.91 7.63
C THR A 201 18.96 -0.42 7.67
N ALA A 202 17.69 -0.01 7.71
CA ALA A 202 17.32 1.40 7.76
C ALA A 202 17.80 2.07 9.05
N LYS A 203 18.25 3.31 8.91
CA LYS A 203 18.54 4.24 10.01
C LYS A 203 17.33 5.14 10.27
N GLN A 204 17.32 5.76 11.45
CA GLN A 204 16.45 6.91 11.68
C GLN A 204 16.84 8.05 10.72
N LEU A 205 15.82 8.75 10.22
CA LEU A 205 16.00 9.95 9.38
C LEU A 205 15.48 11.15 10.15
N ALA A 206 16.24 12.25 10.14
CA ALA A 206 15.86 13.51 10.77
C ALA A 206 15.74 14.59 9.71
N GLU A 207 14.54 15.14 9.50
CA GLU A 207 14.29 16.24 8.58
C GLU A 207 14.07 17.53 9.36
N PRO A 208 14.98 18.53 9.25
CA PRO A 208 14.91 19.78 10.01
C PRO A 208 13.86 20.75 9.44
N TYR A 209 13.14 21.42 10.35
CA TYR A 209 12.18 22.49 10.08
C TYR A 209 12.54 23.72 10.93
N GLY A 210 13.33 24.62 10.40
CA GLY A 210 13.90 25.73 11.17
C GLY A 210 14.96 25.25 12.19
N SER A 211 15.14 26.00 13.28
CA SER A 211 16.24 25.78 14.23
C SER A 211 15.93 24.80 15.38
N HIS A 212 14.65 24.52 15.65
CA HIS A 212 14.23 23.79 16.86
C HIS A 212 13.12 22.77 16.64
N LEU A 213 12.94 22.30 15.42
CA LEU A 213 11.96 21.28 15.11
C LEU A 213 12.54 20.29 14.11
N TYR A 214 12.47 19.01 14.46
CA TYR A 214 12.85 17.91 13.58
C TYR A 214 11.71 16.92 13.47
N VAL A 215 11.45 16.48 12.26
CA VAL A 215 10.59 15.32 12.00
C VAL A 215 11.50 14.10 11.89
N ILE A 216 11.28 13.14 12.78
CA ILE A 216 12.08 11.92 12.88
C ILE A 216 11.28 10.76 12.29
N GLN A 217 11.79 10.15 11.25
CA GLN A 217 11.30 8.88 10.76
C GLN A 217 12.09 7.74 11.38
N ASN A 218 11.45 6.92 12.19
CA ASN A 218 12.01 5.67 12.70
C ASN A 218 12.16 4.63 11.58
N PRO A 219 13.03 3.62 11.72
CA PRO A 219 13.08 2.51 10.77
C PRO A 219 11.72 1.84 10.59
N PRO A 220 11.42 1.27 9.41
CA PRO A 220 10.17 0.53 9.20
C PRO A 220 9.96 -0.58 10.25
N ALA A 221 8.70 -0.90 10.53
CA ALA A 221 8.35 -2.08 11.31
C ALA A 221 8.90 -3.36 10.64
N TYR A 222 9.22 -4.37 11.43
CA TYR A 222 9.60 -5.68 10.90
C TYR A 222 8.42 -6.32 10.15
N PRO A 223 8.71 -7.10 9.09
CA PRO A 223 7.66 -7.85 8.41
C PRO A 223 6.98 -8.82 9.36
N LEU A 224 5.66 -8.94 9.26
CA LEU A 224 4.91 -9.96 9.99
C LEU A 224 5.34 -11.35 9.50
N THR A 225 5.43 -12.28 10.43
CA THR A 225 5.53 -13.72 10.15
C THR A 225 4.22 -14.22 9.53
N THR A 226 4.23 -15.42 8.95
CA THR A 226 2.99 -16.04 8.44
C THR A 226 1.95 -16.21 9.53
N GLN A 227 2.35 -16.60 10.75
CA GLN A 227 1.42 -16.75 11.87
C GLN A 227 0.80 -15.41 12.27
N GLU A 228 1.58 -14.35 12.42
CA GLU A 228 1.07 -13.02 12.73
C GLU A 228 0.15 -12.48 11.63
N MET A 229 0.48 -12.76 10.37
CA MET A 229 -0.41 -12.44 9.23
C MET A 229 -1.75 -13.18 9.37
N ASP A 230 -1.72 -14.47 9.68
CA ASP A 230 -2.93 -15.27 9.85
C ASP A 230 -3.76 -14.77 11.03
N ASP A 231 -3.13 -14.51 12.18
CA ASP A 231 -3.79 -13.97 13.38
C ASP A 231 -4.50 -12.65 13.09
N VAL A 232 -3.85 -11.73 12.35
CA VAL A 232 -4.45 -10.45 11.94
C VAL A 232 -5.67 -10.67 11.03
N TYR A 233 -5.59 -11.55 10.04
CA TYR A 233 -6.69 -11.78 9.09
C TYR A 233 -7.83 -12.63 9.67
N GLU A 234 -7.60 -13.33 10.78
CA GLU A 234 -8.61 -14.13 11.48
C GLU A 234 -9.38 -13.36 12.56
N LEU A 235 -9.01 -12.11 12.82
CA LEU A 235 -9.78 -11.24 13.71
C LEU A 235 -11.23 -11.11 13.23
N PRO A 236 -12.20 -10.90 14.14
CA PRO A 236 -13.63 -10.90 13.81
C PRO A 236 -14.07 -9.66 13.05
N TYR A 237 -13.60 -9.52 11.81
CA TYR A 237 -14.01 -8.44 10.92
C TYR A 237 -15.46 -8.59 10.47
N MET A 238 -16.19 -7.47 10.36
CA MET A 238 -17.55 -7.45 9.84
C MET A 238 -17.64 -7.73 8.32
N ARG A 239 -16.53 -7.65 7.59
CA ARG A 239 -16.42 -7.88 6.14
C ARG A 239 -17.36 -7.02 5.30
N THR A 240 -17.78 -5.88 5.85
CA THR A 240 -18.64 -4.90 5.19
C THR A 240 -18.32 -3.49 5.71
N TYR A 241 -18.98 -2.48 5.18
CA TYR A 241 -18.90 -1.10 5.63
C TYR A 241 -19.59 -0.90 6.98
N HIS A 242 -19.37 0.28 7.59
CA HIS A 242 -19.99 0.62 8.88
C HIS A 242 -21.53 0.63 8.77
N PRO A 243 -22.27 0.05 9.75
CA PRO A 243 -23.75 -0.07 9.66
C PRO A 243 -24.50 1.25 9.45
N SER A 244 -23.98 2.37 9.95
CA SER A 244 -24.57 3.71 9.75
C SER A 244 -24.71 4.11 8.27
N TYR A 245 -23.96 3.44 7.36
CA TYR A 245 -24.03 3.74 5.94
C TYR A 245 -25.15 3.00 5.19
N GLU A 246 -25.76 1.98 5.81
CA GLU A 246 -26.80 1.17 5.17
C GLU A 246 -27.98 2.03 4.71
N ALA A 247 -28.52 2.86 5.60
CA ALA A 247 -29.64 3.77 5.29
C ALA A 247 -29.29 4.86 4.26
N LEU A 248 -27.98 5.08 4.02
CA LEU A 248 -27.47 6.08 3.09
C LEU A 248 -27.08 5.48 1.72
N GLY A 249 -27.44 4.20 1.45
CA GLY A 249 -27.18 3.50 0.20
C GLY A 249 -25.88 2.67 0.19
N GLY A 250 -25.27 2.43 1.35
CA GLY A 250 -24.06 1.64 1.50
C GLY A 250 -22.83 2.28 0.84
N VAL A 251 -21.71 1.55 0.77
CA VAL A 251 -20.45 2.02 0.17
C VAL A 251 -20.17 1.24 -1.11
N PRO A 252 -20.26 1.85 -2.31
CA PRO A 252 -20.14 1.14 -3.59
C PRO A 252 -18.85 0.34 -3.76
N ALA A 253 -17.73 0.83 -3.23
CA ALA A 253 -16.41 0.17 -3.35
C ALA A 253 -16.37 -1.25 -2.78
N ILE A 254 -17.28 -1.63 -1.87
CA ILE A 254 -17.31 -2.98 -1.29
C ILE A 254 -17.53 -4.06 -2.35
N SER A 255 -18.28 -3.76 -3.41
CA SER A 255 -18.58 -4.71 -4.49
C SER A 255 -17.34 -5.25 -5.18
N GLU A 256 -16.28 -4.48 -5.24
CA GLU A 256 -15.02 -4.86 -5.92
C GLU A 256 -14.17 -5.82 -5.08
N ILE A 257 -14.29 -5.78 -3.76
CA ILE A 257 -13.37 -6.48 -2.84
C ILE A 257 -14.05 -7.55 -1.98
N LYS A 258 -15.37 -7.54 -1.82
CA LYS A 258 -16.11 -8.39 -0.87
C LYS A 258 -15.74 -9.88 -0.99
N PHE A 259 -15.58 -10.38 -2.19
CA PHE A 259 -15.23 -11.76 -2.48
C PHE A 259 -13.81 -11.92 -3.03
N SER A 260 -12.88 -11.18 -2.47
CA SER A 260 -11.45 -11.23 -2.81
C SER A 260 -10.59 -11.60 -1.59
N LEU A 261 -9.52 -12.35 -1.82
CA LEU A 261 -8.58 -12.81 -0.80
C LEU A 261 -7.24 -12.08 -0.95
N CYS A 262 -6.80 -11.40 0.11
CA CYS A 262 -5.45 -10.87 0.17
C CYS A 262 -4.50 -11.98 0.64
N SER A 263 -3.69 -12.50 -0.26
CA SER A 263 -2.81 -13.65 0.01
C SER A 263 -1.42 -13.27 0.50
N ASN A 264 -0.97 -12.06 0.17
CA ASN A 264 0.36 -11.56 0.51
C ASN A 264 0.40 -10.04 0.55
N ARG A 265 1.41 -9.50 1.22
CA ARG A 265 1.79 -8.09 1.24
C ARG A 265 3.24 -7.92 0.84
N GLY A 266 3.64 -6.69 0.51
CA GLY A 266 4.97 -6.38 0.02
C GLY A 266 5.19 -6.70 -1.46
N CYS A 267 6.24 -6.13 -2.05
CA CYS A 267 6.57 -6.37 -3.46
C CYS A 267 8.07 -6.15 -3.71
N PHE A 268 8.81 -7.20 -4.05
CA PHE A 268 10.24 -7.09 -4.34
C PHE A 268 10.56 -6.52 -5.74
N GLY A 269 9.54 -6.11 -6.50
CA GLY A 269 9.73 -5.44 -7.79
C GLY A 269 10.52 -4.14 -7.70
N GLY A 270 10.26 -3.35 -6.64
CA GLY A 270 11.02 -2.14 -6.35
C GLY A 270 10.94 -1.06 -7.44
N CYS A 271 9.83 -0.98 -8.19
CA CYS A 271 9.64 0.03 -9.22
C CYS A 271 9.68 1.44 -8.61
N SER A 272 10.37 2.38 -9.26
CA SER A 272 10.68 3.70 -8.69
C SER A 272 9.45 4.58 -8.44
N PHE A 273 8.38 4.39 -9.18
CA PHE A 273 7.13 5.14 -9.08
C PHE A 273 6.12 4.52 -8.10
N CYS A 274 6.39 3.31 -7.58
CA CYS A 274 5.36 2.54 -6.90
C CYS A 274 5.26 2.88 -5.41
N ALA A 275 4.11 3.41 -4.99
CA ALA A 275 3.79 3.72 -3.61
C ALA A 275 3.91 2.51 -2.67
N LEU A 276 3.66 1.29 -3.17
CA LEU A 276 3.72 0.06 -2.37
C LEU A 276 5.12 -0.22 -1.82
N THR A 277 6.18 0.17 -2.53
CA THR A 277 7.56 0.06 -2.05
C THR A 277 7.77 0.85 -0.75
N PHE A 278 7.15 2.03 -0.64
CA PHE A 278 7.27 2.92 0.52
C PHE A 278 6.25 2.63 1.61
N HIS A 279 5.13 1.98 1.28
CA HIS A 279 4.05 1.69 2.21
C HIS A 279 4.13 0.26 2.77
N GLN A 280 4.27 -0.76 1.91
CA GLN A 280 4.30 -2.17 2.33
C GLN A 280 5.70 -2.78 2.38
N GLY A 281 6.69 -2.09 1.81
CA GLY A 281 8.05 -2.58 1.73
C GLY A 281 8.29 -3.62 0.63
N ARG A 282 9.52 -4.13 0.60
CA ARG A 282 10.02 -5.03 -0.46
C ARG A 282 10.15 -6.50 -0.03
N ILE A 283 9.82 -6.81 1.21
CA ILE A 283 9.82 -8.18 1.74
C ILE A 283 8.40 -8.72 1.67
N ILE A 284 8.25 -9.91 1.10
CA ILE A 284 6.94 -10.54 0.98
C ILE A 284 6.55 -11.14 2.33
N GLN A 285 5.31 -10.86 2.75
CA GLN A 285 4.65 -11.40 3.92
C GLN A 285 3.43 -12.17 3.42
N THR A 286 3.34 -13.45 3.74
CA THR A 286 2.29 -14.34 3.21
C THR A 286 1.41 -14.90 4.31
N ARG A 287 0.15 -15.12 3.96
CA ARG A 287 -0.77 -15.91 4.76
C ARG A 287 -0.64 -17.40 4.42
N SER A 288 -0.92 -18.26 5.38
CA SER A 288 -1.00 -19.71 5.16
C SER A 288 -2.16 -20.08 4.24
N HIS A 289 -2.08 -21.25 3.63
CA HIS A 289 -3.21 -21.81 2.85
C HIS A 289 -4.44 -22.01 3.76
N GLU A 290 -4.22 -22.45 4.98
CA GLU A 290 -5.26 -22.74 5.97
C GLU A 290 -6.06 -21.48 6.31
N SER A 291 -5.40 -20.36 6.57
CA SER A 291 -6.04 -19.07 6.82
C SER A 291 -6.88 -18.60 5.62
N LEU A 292 -6.31 -18.66 4.40
CA LEU A 292 -7.03 -18.29 3.17
C LEU A 292 -8.23 -19.19 2.88
N ILE A 293 -8.12 -20.49 3.15
CA ILE A 293 -9.22 -21.45 3.00
C ILE A 293 -10.33 -21.17 4.02
N ARG A 294 -9.98 -20.87 5.29
CA ARG A 294 -10.98 -20.50 6.32
C ARG A 294 -11.75 -19.25 5.88
N GLU A 295 -11.07 -18.24 5.41
CA GLU A 295 -11.71 -17.02 4.91
C GLU A 295 -12.59 -17.28 3.69
N ALA A 296 -12.14 -18.06 2.71
CA ALA A 296 -12.93 -18.46 1.56
C ALA A 296 -14.21 -19.22 1.94
N LYS A 297 -14.12 -20.11 2.95
CA LYS A 297 -15.29 -20.81 3.49
C LYS A 297 -16.31 -19.84 4.10
N LEU A 298 -15.86 -18.81 4.82
CA LEU A 298 -16.76 -17.76 5.32
C LEU A 298 -17.47 -17.03 4.16
N MET A 299 -16.72 -16.68 3.10
CA MET A 299 -17.30 -16.05 1.92
C MET A 299 -18.41 -16.93 1.27
N THR A 300 -18.22 -18.25 1.23
CA THR A 300 -19.23 -19.17 0.65
C THR A 300 -20.53 -19.26 1.45
N GLN A 301 -20.57 -18.72 2.66
CA GLN A 301 -21.75 -18.68 3.52
C GLN A 301 -22.56 -17.39 3.33
N GLU A 302 -21.97 -16.36 2.71
CA GLU A 302 -22.65 -15.10 2.43
C GLU A 302 -23.84 -15.32 1.47
N LYS A 303 -24.95 -14.66 1.76
CA LYS A 303 -26.21 -14.81 0.99
C LYS A 303 -26.07 -14.40 -0.48
N ASP A 304 -25.21 -13.43 -0.76
CA ASP A 304 -24.96 -12.89 -2.09
C ASP A 304 -23.76 -13.53 -2.81
N PHE A 305 -23.13 -14.55 -2.22
CA PHE A 305 -22.05 -15.30 -2.87
C PHE A 305 -22.58 -16.16 -4.03
N LYS A 306 -22.15 -15.83 -5.25
CA LYS A 306 -22.59 -16.50 -6.49
C LYS A 306 -21.63 -17.60 -6.99
N GLY A 307 -20.64 -17.95 -6.19
CA GLY A 307 -19.64 -18.99 -6.53
C GLY A 307 -18.34 -18.43 -7.12
N TYR A 308 -18.13 -17.13 -7.08
CA TYR A 308 -16.95 -16.49 -7.68
C TYR A 308 -16.07 -15.86 -6.61
N ILE A 309 -14.83 -16.33 -6.49
CA ILE A 309 -13.77 -15.61 -5.80
C ILE A 309 -13.15 -14.69 -6.84
N HIS A 310 -13.31 -13.39 -6.64
CA HIS A 310 -12.98 -12.37 -7.65
C HIS A 310 -11.48 -12.15 -7.78
N ASP A 311 -10.72 -12.36 -6.72
CA ASP A 311 -9.26 -12.24 -6.73
C ASP A 311 -8.63 -13.08 -5.61
N VAL A 312 -7.45 -13.60 -5.86
CA VAL A 312 -6.54 -14.18 -4.85
C VAL A 312 -5.18 -13.55 -5.08
N GLY A 313 -4.91 -12.45 -4.39
CA GLY A 313 -3.74 -11.67 -4.75
C GLY A 313 -3.19 -10.80 -3.64
N GLY A 314 -2.51 -9.77 -4.06
CA GLY A 314 -1.83 -8.77 -3.25
C GLY A 314 -1.23 -7.72 -4.18
N PRO A 315 -0.20 -6.97 -3.76
CA PRO A 315 0.49 -6.01 -4.61
C PRO A 315 1.00 -6.60 -5.92
N THR A 316 1.37 -7.88 -5.88
CA THR A 316 1.72 -8.73 -7.03
C THR A 316 1.25 -10.14 -6.71
N ALA A 317 0.26 -10.62 -7.45
CA ALA A 317 -0.45 -11.86 -7.10
C ALA A 317 0.45 -13.08 -7.03
N ASN A 318 1.40 -13.21 -7.94
CA ASN A 318 2.30 -14.36 -8.02
C ASN A 318 3.58 -14.25 -7.18
N PHE A 319 3.61 -13.34 -6.19
CA PHE A 319 4.70 -13.26 -5.20
C PHE A 319 4.25 -13.88 -3.88
N ARG A 320 4.61 -15.13 -3.65
CA ARG A 320 4.20 -15.89 -2.47
C ARG A 320 5.32 -16.20 -1.48
N HIS A 321 6.52 -15.73 -1.73
CA HIS A 321 7.68 -15.91 -0.85
C HIS A 321 8.69 -14.77 -1.04
N PRO A 322 9.60 -14.51 -0.08
CA PRO A 322 10.70 -13.57 -0.26
C PRO A 322 11.54 -13.87 -1.50
N ALA A 323 12.09 -12.83 -2.12
CA ALA A 323 12.86 -12.98 -3.36
C ALA A 323 14.09 -13.87 -3.20
N CYS A 324 14.69 -13.93 -2.01
CA CYS A 324 15.84 -14.79 -1.69
C CYS A 324 15.99 -14.91 -0.16
N GLN A 325 16.75 -15.91 0.29
CA GLN A 325 17.00 -16.16 1.71
C GLN A 325 17.63 -14.98 2.45
N LYS A 326 18.46 -14.17 1.75
CA LYS A 326 19.06 -12.98 2.34
C LYS A 326 18.02 -12.01 2.91
N GLN A 327 16.86 -11.88 2.24
CA GLN A 327 15.82 -10.94 2.68
C GLN A 327 15.26 -11.25 4.07
N LEU A 328 15.30 -12.49 4.51
CA LEU A 328 14.79 -12.91 5.81
C LEU A 328 15.71 -12.53 6.98
N THR A 329 17.00 -12.32 6.72
CA THR A 329 17.99 -12.12 7.80
C THR A 329 18.77 -10.82 7.67
N LYS A 330 19.04 -10.37 6.46
CA LYS A 330 19.89 -9.20 6.15
C LYS A 330 19.15 -8.12 5.36
N GLY A 331 17.86 -8.32 5.13
CA GLY A 331 17.02 -7.38 4.40
C GLY A 331 17.28 -7.33 2.89
N VAL A 332 16.68 -6.33 2.24
CA VAL A 332 16.78 -6.11 0.79
C VAL A 332 18.09 -5.43 0.40
N CYS A 333 18.49 -5.60 -0.84
CA CYS A 333 19.66 -4.90 -1.40
C CYS A 333 19.30 -3.42 -1.65
N THR A 334 20.06 -2.48 -1.10
CA THR A 334 19.84 -1.04 -1.26
C THR A 334 20.05 -0.55 -2.69
N GLY A 335 21.12 -0.95 -3.33
CA GLY A 335 21.49 -0.50 -4.68
C GLY A 335 21.06 -1.46 -5.81
N LYS A 336 20.16 -2.42 -5.54
CA LYS A 336 19.80 -3.45 -6.53
C LYS A 336 18.33 -3.87 -6.42
N GLN A 337 17.70 -4.08 -7.57
CA GLN A 337 16.38 -4.67 -7.66
C GLN A 337 16.48 -6.17 -8.00
N CYS A 338 15.44 -6.93 -7.63
CA CYS A 338 15.44 -8.39 -7.81
C CYS A 338 15.14 -8.82 -9.25
N LEU A 339 14.44 -7.97 -10.02
CA LEU A 339 13.98 -8.27 -11.39
C LEU A 339 14.50 -7.29 -12.44
N PHE A 340 15.20 -6.22 -12.04
CA PHE A 340 15.73 -5.21 -12.96
C PHE A 340 17.24 -5.02 -12.76
N PRO A 341 18.02 -4.83 -13.84
CA PRO A 341 17.65 -4.87 -15.27
C PRO A 341 17.34 -6.27 -15.78
N SER A 342 17.75 -7.28 -15.06
CA SER A 342 17.48 -8.70 -15.31
C SER A 342 17.25 -9.43 -13.98
N PRO A 343 16.61 -10.61 -13.96
CA PRO A 343 16.42 -11.39 -12.76
C PRO A 343 17.74 -11.65 -12.03
N CYS A 344 17.76 -11.37 -10.72
CA CYS A 344 18.94 -11.62 -9.88
C CYS A 344 19.27 -13.11 -9.85
N LYS A 345 20.55 -13.45 -9.93
CA LYS A 345 21.01 -14.85 -9.89
C LYS A 345 20.59 -15.62 -8.63
N ASN A 346 20.32 -14.91 -7.53
CA ASN A 346 19.86 -15.49 -6.28
C ASN A 346 18.34 -15.42 -6.11
N LEU A 347 17.60 -14.97 -7.15
CA LEU A 347 16.15 -14.93 -7.11
C LEU A 347 15.59 -16.35 -7.03
N ILE A 348 14.77 -16.60 -6.04
CA ILE A 348 13.97 -17.82 -5.96
C ILE A 348 12.79 -17.63 -6.89
N VAL A 349 12.64 -18.52 -7.86
CA VAL A 349 11.54 -18.51 -8.82
C VAL A 349 10.72 -19.78 -8.60
N ASP A 350 9.61 -19.63 -7.92
CA ASP A 350 8.70 -20.74 -7.60
C ASP A 350 7.25 -20.27 -7.57
N HIS A 351 6.40 -20.95 -8.33
CA HIS A 351 4.96 -20.73 -8.34
C HIS A 351 4.17 -21.91 -7.75
N GLN A 352 4.84 -22.97 -7.26
CA GLN A 352 4.16 -24.19 -6.81
C GLN A 352 3.23 -23.95 -5.61
N ASP A 353 3.68 -23.13 -4.64
CA ASP A 353 2.83 -22.73 -3.51
C ASP A 353 1.54 -22.04 -3.98
N TYR A 354 1.66 -21.10 -4.92
CA TYR A 354 0.50 -20.38 -5.45
C TYR A 354 -0.44 -21.28 -6.27
N ILE A 355 0.10 -22.16 -7.11
CA ILE A 355 -0.69 -23.15 -7.86
C ILE A 355 -1.47 -24.05 -6.91
N GLN A 356 -0.84 -24.55 -5.84
CA GLN A 356 -1.50 -25.40 -4.84
C GLN A 356 -2.59 -24.66 -4.10
N LEU A 357 -2.36 -23.40 -3.69
CA LEU A 357 -3.37 -22.56 -3.08
C LEU A 357 -4.59 -22.39 -3.99
N LEU A 358 -4.39 -22.02 -5.24
CA LEU A 358 -5.46 -21.81 -6.22
C LEU A 358 -6.29 -23.08 -6.45
N ARG A 359 -5.63 -24.25 -6.50
CA ARG A 359 -6.30 -25.55 -6.63
C ARG A 359 -7.13 -25.91 -5.40
N LYS A 360 -6.60 -25.68 -4.19
CA LYS A 360 -7.33 -25.89 -2.93
C LYS A 360 -8.58 -25.00 -2.87
N LEU A 361 -8.47 -23.73 -3.26
CA LEU A 361 -9.59 -22.80 -3.28
C LEU A 361 -10.66 -23.19 -4.32
N ARG A 362 -10.24 -23.64 -5.51
CA ARG A 362 -11.17 -24.15 -6.54
C ARG A 362 -11.92 -25.40 -6.14
N ALA A 363 -11.34 -26.22 -5.28
CA ALA A 363 -11.94 -27.45 -4.80
C ALA A 363 -12.99 -27.23 -3.68
N LEU A 364 -13.13 -26.00 -3.17
CA LEU A 364 -14.10 -25.72 -2.10
C LEU A 364 -15.54 -25.86 -2.60
N PRO A 365 -16.44 -26.42 -1.77
CA PRO A 365 -17.89 -26.46 -2.08
C PRO A 365 -18.42 -25.05 -2.37
N LYS A 366 -19.36 -24.96 -3.30
CA LYS A 366 -19.99 -23.72 -3.80
C LYS A 366 -19.05 -22.78 -4.59
N VAL A 367 -17.75 -23.03 -4.66
CA VAL A 367 -16.84 -22.25 -5.51
C VAL A 367 -16.91 -22.79 -6.94
N LYS A 368 -17.32 -21.94 -7.86
CA LYS A 368 -17.40 -22.22 -9.30
C LYS A 368 -16.14 -21.79 -10.03
N LYS A 369 -15.61 -20.62 -9.66
CA LYS A 369 -14.39 -20.05 -10.26
C LYS A 369 -13.59 -19.22 -9.25
N VAL A 370 -12.29 -19.25 -9.43
CA VAL A 370 -11.32 -18.41 -8.71
C VAL A 370 -10.54 -17.60 -9.74
N PHE A 371 -10.66 -16.30 -9.69
CA PHE A 371 -9.99 -15.40 -10.62
C PHE A 371 -8.73 -14.79 -10.00
N ILE A 372 -7.81 -14.34 -10.85
CA ILE A 372 -6.67 -13.49 -10.51
C ILE A 372 -6.87 -12.17 -11.24
N ARG A 373 -7.22 -11.11 -10.49
CA ARG A 373 -7.41 -9.74 -10.99
C ARG A 373 -6.27 -8.80 -10.59
N SER A 374 -5.63 -9.06 -9.46
CA SER A 374 -4.38 -8.41 -9.08
C SER A 374 -3.32 -8.66 -10.14
N GLY A 375 -2.51 -7.67 -10.45
CA GLY A 375 -1.48 -7.79 -11.46
C GLY A 375 -0.47 -8.90 -11.14
N ILE A 376 -0.06 -9.63 -12.17
CA ILE A 376 1.05 -10.57 -12.10
C ILE A 376 2.34 -9.92 -12.63
N ARG A 377 3.49 -10.32 -12.09
CA ARG A 377 4.78 -9.95 -12.68
C ARG A 377 5.10 -10.94 -13.80
N PHE A 378 4.91 -10.47 -15.03
CA PHE A 378 5.14 -11.27 -16.24
C PHE A 378 6.61 -11.65 -16.44
N ASP A 379 7.55 -10.80 -16.04
CA ASP A 379 8.99 -11.07 -16.05
C ASP A 379 9.39 -12.16 -15.05
N TYR A 380 8.71 -12.25 -13.90
CA TYR A 380 8.87 -13.33 -12.94
C TYR A 380 8.28 -14.66 -13.49
N VAL A 381 7.16 -14.60 -14.21
CA VAL A 381 6.61 -15.77 -14.93
C VAL A 381 7.58 -16.27 -15.99
N LEU A 382 8.25 -15.37 -16.72
CA LEU A 382 9.25 -15.74 -17.72
C LEU A 382 10.55 -16.32 -17.12
N ALA A 383 10.86 -15.93 -15.88
CA ALA A 383 12.00 -16.49 -15.15
C ALA A 383 11.76 -17.94 -14.70
N ASP A 384 10.48 -18.35 -14.59
CA ASP A 384 10.12 -19.76 -14.35
C ASP A 384 10.35 -20.60 -15.60
N LYS A 385 11.18 -21.62 -15.45
CA LYS A 385 11.50 -22.55 -16.55
C LYS A 385 10.35 -23.48 -16.90
N SER A 386 9.36 -23.61 -16.01
CA SER A 386 8.18 -24.43 -16.24
C SER A 386 7.01 -23.61 -16.80
N ASP A 387 6.14 -24.24 -17.57
CA ASP A 387 4.88 -23.64 -18.02
C ASP A 387 3.72 -23.90 -17.04
N ALA A 388 3.99 -24.53 -15.89
CA ALA A 388 2.96 -25.00 -14.98
C ALA A 388 2.04 -23.86 -14.49
N PHE A 389 2.63 -22.74 -14.04
CA PHE A 389 1.84 -21.59 -13.58
C PHE A 389 1.08 -20.92 -14.74
N LEU A 390 1.73 -20.69 -15.87
CA LEU A 390 1.08 -20.06 -17.03
C LEU A 390 -0.09 -20.91 -17.55
N LYS A 391 0.07 -22.23 -17.58
CA LYS A 391 -0.99 -23.16 -17.95
C LYS A 391 -2.15 -23.10 -16.95
N GLU A 392 -1.87 -23.20 -15.65
CA GLU A 392 -2.90 -23.12 -14.59
C GLU A 392 -3.66 -21.78 -14.66
N LEU A 393 -2.93 -20.67 -14.82
CA LEU A 393 -3.45 -19.32 -14.94
C LEU A 393 -4.46 -19.22 -16.11
N CYS A 394 -4.02 -19.55 -17.33
CA CYS A 394 -4.86 -19.47 -18.53
C CYS A 394 -6.06 -20.39 -18.45
N GLN A 395 -5.89 -21.62 -17.98
CA GLN A 395 -6.94 -22.63 -18.00
C GLN A 395 -8.04 -22.35 -16.99
N TYR A 396 -7.71 -21.75 -15.83
CA TYR A 396 -8.66 -21.71 -14.70
C TYR A 396 -8.91 -20.34 -14.10
N HIS A 397 -8.00 -19.36 -14.28
CA HIS A 397 -8.00 -18.15 -13.46
C HIS A 397 -8.16 -16.83 -14.23
N VAL A 398 -8.21 -16.90 -15.55
CA VAL A 398 -8.47 -15.75 -16.44
C VAL A 398 -9.91 -15.79 -16.94
N SER A 399 -10.62 -14.67 -16.84
CA SER A 399 -12.03 -14.52 -17.26
C SER A 399 -12.20 -14.04 -18.71
N GLY A 400 -11.18 -14.23 -19.56
CA GLY A 400 -11.14 -13.72 -20.93
C GLY A 400 -10.13 -12.60 -21.14
N GLN A 401 -9.80 -11.87 -20.09
CA GLN A 401 -8.79 -10.79 -20.13
C GLN A 401 -7.82 -10.95 -18.97
N LEU A 402 -6.52 -10.92 -19.27
CA LEU A 402 -5.45 -10.85 -18.28
C LEU A 402 -4.83 -9.46 -18.29
N LYS A 403 -4.94 -8.75 -17.16
CA LYS A 403 -4.30 -7.44 -16.98
C LYS A 403 -2.84 -7.64 -16.59
N VAL A 404 -1.94 -6.98 -17.31
CA VAL A 404 -0.50 -6.95 -17.02
C VAL A 404 0.02 -5.52 -17.09
N ALA A 405 1.07 -5.22 -16.38
CA ALA A 405 1.59 -3.86 -16.25
C ALA A 405 3.01 -3.75 -16.86
N PRO A 406 3.17 -3.66 -18.20
CA PRO A 406 4.45 -3.33 -18.81
C PRO A 406 4.87 -1.88 -18.51
N GLU A 407 3.92 -0.98 -18.25
CA GLU A 407 4.01 0.43 -17.89
C GLU A 407 4.39 1.35 -19.06
N HIS A 408 5.30 0.95 -19.93
CA HIS A 408 5.75 1.72 -21.09
C HIS A 408 6.29 0.80 -22.18
N VAL A 409 6.55 1.36 -23.36
CA VAL A 409 7.17 0.66 -24.51
C VAL A 409 8.62 1.10 -24.77
N SER A 410 8.97 2.33 -24.42
CA SER A 410 10.32 2.87 -24.55
C SER A 410 11.24 2.34 -23.45
N ASP A 411 12.33 1.66 -23.84
CA ASP A 411 13.30 1.07 -22.92
C ASP A 411 14.01 2.15 -22.08
N ARG A 412 14.16 3.36 -22.61
CA ARG A 412 14.68 4.50 -21.85
C ARG A 412 13.80 4.86 -20.67
N VAL A 413 12.49 4.90 -20.85
CA VAL A 413 11.52 5.18 -19.79
C VAL A 413 11.42 4.01 -18.82
N LEU A 414 11.36 2.79 -19.33
CA LEU A 414 11.34 1.56 -18.51
C LEU A 414 12.55 1.47 -17.58
N LYS A 415 13.73 1.92 -18.05
CA LYS A 415 14.95 2.00 -17.21
C LYS A 415 14.74 2.95 -16.02
N TYR A 416 14.15 4.13 -16.21
CA TYR A 416 13.83 5.05 -15.12
C TYR A 416 12.78 4.48 -14.16
N MET A 417 11.85 3.69 -14.67
CA MET A 417 10.83 3.02 -13.88
C MET A 417 11.37 1.84 -13.05
N GLY A 418 12.55 1.32 -13.38
CA GLY A 418 13.06 0.07 -12.81
C GLY A 418 12.27 -1.15 -13.30
N LYS A 419 11.81 -1.11 -14.56
CA LYS A 419 11.07 -2.19 -15.24
C LYS A 419 11.94 -2.86 -16.30
N PRO A 420 11.71 -4.15 -16.61
CA PRO A 420 12.43 -4.83 -17.67
C PRO A 420 12.16 -4.17 -19.04
N GLU A 421 13.10 -4.35 -19.96
CA GLU A 421 12.98 -3.86 -21.34
C GLU A 421 11.72 -4.41 -22.04
N ASN A 422 11.20 -3.67 -23.00
CA ASN A 422 9.98 -4.02 -23.76
C ASN A 422 10.11 -5.39 -24.46
N ALA A 423 11.30 -5.79 -24.85
CA ALA A 423 11.56 -7.12 -25.38
C ALA A 423 11.12 -8.27 -24.44
N VAL A 424 11.19 -8.05 -23.12
CA VAL A 424 10.73 -9.03 -22.12
C VAL A 424 9.20 -9.14 -22.17
N TYR A 425 8.49 -8.01 -22.26
CA TYR A 425 7.04 -8.00 -22.41
C TYR A 425 6.59 -8.68 -23.73
N LYS A 426 7.26 -8.38 -24.84
CA LYS A 426 6.97 -9.02 -26.13
C LYS A 426 7.14 -10.55 -26.06
N ARG A 427 8.19 -11.06 -25.39
CA ARG A 427 8.36 -12.51 -25.17
C ARG A 427 7.23 -13.10 -24.32
N PHE A 428 6.79 -12.38 -23.27
CA PHE A 428 5.66 -12.83 -22.48
C PHE A 428 4.37 -12.91 -23.31
N THR A 429 4.10 -11.90 -24.13
CA THR A 429 2.92 -11.87 -25.02
C THR A 429 2.91 -13.06 -25.97
N GLN A 430 4.05 -13.37 -26.59
CA GLN A 430 4.20 -14.55 -27.47
C GLN A 430 3.94 -15.85 -26.70
N ARG A 431 4.54 -16.02 -25.52
CA ARG A 431 4.36 -17.24 -24.70
C ARG A 431 2.91 -17.39 -24.22
N TYR A 432 2.26 -16.28 -23.84
CA TYR A 432 0.83 -16.27 -23.46
C TYR A 432 -0.07 -16.64 -24.62
N LYS A 433 0.18 -16.08 -25.82
CA LYS A 433 -0.57 -16.42 -27.05
C LYS A 433 -0.41 -17.90 -27.40
N ALA A 434 0.79 -18.42 -27.45
CA ALA A 434 1.06 -19.83 -27.74
C ALA A 434 0.39 -20.76 -26.71
N MET A 435 0.35 -20.38 -25.42
CA MET A 435 -0.38 -21.16 -24.40
C MET A 435 -1.87 -21.16 -24.64
N ASN A 436 -2.48 -20.02 -25.01
CA ASN A 436 -3.91 -19.94 -25.35
C ASN A 436 -4.26 -20.79 -26.58
N GLU A 437 -3.45 -20.74 -27.62
CA GLU A 437 -3.59 -21.57 -28.82
C GLU A 437 -3.53 -23.06 -28.47
N LYS A 438 -2.53 -23.48 -27.67
CA LYS A 438 -2.38 -24.85 -27.19
C LYS A 438 -3.58 -25.35 -26.37
N LEU A 439 -4.22 -24.45 -25.61
CA LEU A 439 -5.37 -24.77 -24.76
C LEU A 439 -6.73 -24.55 -25.46
N GLY A 440 -6.74 -24.06 -26.70
CA GLY A 440 -7.96 -23.73 -27.43
C GLY A 440 -8.76 -22.58 -26.79
N LEU A 441 -8.08 -21.62 -26.14
CA LEU A 441 -8.70 -20.52 -25.41
C LEU A 441 -8.65 -19.21 -26.21
N LYS A 442 -9.67 -18.37 -26.02
CA LYS A 442 -9.76 -17.00 -26.57
C LYS A 442 -9.62 -15.99 -25.43
N GLN A 443 -8.38 -15.68 -25.06
CA GLN A 443 -8.08 -14.73 -24.01
C GLN A 443 -7.15 -13.64 -24.52
N TYR A 444 -7.31 -12.42 -23.98
CA TYR A 444 -6.59 -11.24 -24.40
C TYR A 444 -5.74 -10.68 -23.26
N LEU A 445 -4.59 -10.11 -23.61
CA LEU A 445 -3.80 -9.30 -22.68
C LEU A 445 -4.32 -7.86 -22.74
N VAL A 446 -4.48 -7.26 -21.56
CA VAL A 446 -4.82 -5.84 -21.41
C VAL A 446 -3.62 -5.17 -20.73
N PRO A 447 -2.77 -4.45 -21.49
CA PRO A 447 -1.62 -3.77 -20.92
C PRO A 447 -2.06 -2.54 -20.12
N TYR A 448 -1.52 -2.38 -18.93
CA TYR A 448 -1.55 -1.13 -18.19
C TYR A 448 -0.33 -0.30 -18.56
N LEU A 449 -0.57 0.91 -19.08
CA LEU A 449 0.47 1.82 -19.56
C LEU A 449 0.40 3.13 -18.78
N MET A 450 1.56 3.73 -18.54
CA MET A 450 1.74 4.97 -17.82
C MET A 450 2.40 6.01 -18.72
N SER A 451 1.71 7.10 -19.00
CA SER A 451 2.27 8.25 -19.69
C SER A 451 2.94 9.22 -18.70
N SER A 452 3.79 10.09 -19.22
CA SER A 452 4.37 11.23 -18.49
C SER A 452 5.17 10.86 -17.22
N HIS A 453 5.78 9.69 -17.20
CA HIS A 453 6.73 9.33 -16.14
C HIS A 453 7.91 10.32 -16.14
N PRO A 454 8.45 10.74 -14.97
CA PRO A 454 9.64 11.59 -14.91
C PRO A 454 10.78 11.07 -15.78
N GLY A 455 11.30 11.93 -16.65
CA GLY A 455 12.34 11.58 -17.62
C GLY A 455 11.81 11.12 -19.00
N SER A 456 10.48 10.93 -19.17
CA SER A 456 9.89 10.70 -20.50
C SER A 456 9.86 11.99 -21.34
N GLN A 457 9.93 11.81 -22.64
CA GLN A 457 9.84 12.90 -23.65
C GLN A 457 8.64 12.69 -24.56
N LEU A 458 8.30 13.68 -25.36
CA LEU A 458 7.20 13.59 -26.32
C LEU A 458 7.39 12.43 -27.30
N THR A 459 8.62 12.18 -27.74
CA THR A 459 8.95 11.04 -28.61
C THR A 459 8.60 9.68 -28.00
N ASP A 460 8.78 9.50 -26.67
CA ASP A 460 8.38 8.28 -25.99
C ASP A 460 6.85 8.12 -25.92
N ALA A 461 6.14 9.23 -25.81
CA ALA A 461 4.67 9.22 -25.84
C ALA A 461 4.14 8.88 -27.25
N VAL A 462 4.79 9.38 -28.31
CA VAL A 462 4.47 9.02 -29.72
C VAL A 462 4.73 7.53 -29.93
N GLU A 463 5.93 7.01 -29.56
CA GLU A 463 6.26 5.60 -29.66
C GLU A 463 5.21 4.71 -28.93
N MET A 464 4.75 5.15 -27.75
CA MET A 464 3.74 4.42 -27.01
C MET A 464 2.37 4.47 -27.71
N ALA A 465 2.00 5.60 -28.32
CA ALA A 465 0.74 5.73 -29.04
C ALA A 465 0.73 4.89 -30.35
N GLU A 466 1.85 4.83 -31.05
CA GLU A 466 2.00 3.99 -32.24
C GLU A 466 1.98 2.49 -31.93
N HIS A 467 2.30 2.12 -30.69
CA HIS A 467 2.27 0.72 -30.24
C HIS A 467 0.85 0.23 -29.91
N LEU A 468 -0.09 1.11 -29.58
CA LEU A 468 -1.46 0.80 -29.21
C LEU A 468 -2.35 0.55 -30.42
#